data_a43d6d832c212aaa023c1f9784cb6632
#
_entry.id   a43d6d832c212aaa023c1f9784cb6632
#
_cell.length_a   1.000
_cell.length_b   1.000
_cell.length_c   1.000
_cell.angle_alpha   90.00
_cell.angle_beta   90.00
_cell.angle_gamma   90.00
#
_symmetry.space_group_name_H-M   'P 1'
#
loop_
_entity.id
_entity.type
_entity.pdbx_description
1 polymer ?
#
loop_
_entity_poly.entity_id
_entity_poly.type
_entity_poly.pdbx_seq_one_letter_code
_entity_poly.pdbx_strand_id
1 'polypeptide(L)'
;MIRRNPRGDTPVVHETAFVDHTAILCGMVIVHENVFIGPYAVIRADEVNAHGDMEPIVIGANSNIQDGVVIHSKSGALVSIGENTTIAHRSIVHGPCTVGSFVFVGFNSVLYDCVVHDHAVVRHSCVIDGRVIPERFYVPSSTKVNHATDLATLPRVTAAAEDFSEDVVRTNLQLARDYRRIQNEF
;
A
#
# COMPACT_ATOMS: atom_id res chain seq x y z
N MET A 1 -11.26 9.94 8.22
CA MET A 1 -11.82 9.59 9.57
C MET A 1 -10.94 8.54 10.22
N ILE A 2 -10.42 8.78 11.42
CA ILE A 2 -9.67 7.80 12.23
C ILE A 2 -10.62 7.24 13.28
N ARG A 3 -10.75 5.91 13.39
CA ARG A 3 -11.69 5.26 14.30
C ARG A 3 -11.19 3.94 14.87
N ARG A 4 -11.77 3.55 15.99
CA ARG A 4 -11.51 2.24 16.62
C ARG A 4 -12.19 1.11 15.84
N ASN A 5 -11.58 -0.08 15.92
CA ASN A 5 -12.24 -1.33 15.53
C ASN A 5 -13.06 -1.89 16.73
N PRO A 6 -13.80 -3.02 16.53
CA PRO A 6 -14.56 -3.65 17.63
C PRO A 6 -13.70 -4.13 18.82
N ARG A 7 -12.41 -4.38 18.66
CA ARG A 7 -11.48 -4.72 19.75
C ARG A 7 -11.08 -3.51 20.58
N GLY A 8 -11.24 -2.30 20.05
CA GLY A 8 -10.80 -1.07 20.68
C GLY A 8 -9.44 -0.55 20.19
N ASP A 9 -8.78 -1.24 19.25
CA ASP A 9 -7.53 -0.77 18.65
C ASP A 9 -7.78 0.53 17.86
N THR A 10 -6.84 1.47 17.96
CA THR A 10 -6.90 2.77 17.30
C THR A 10 -5.68 2.93 16.39
N PRO A 11 -5.83 3.48 15.17
CA PRO A 11 -4.71 3.77 14.31
C PRO A 11 -3.66 4.67 14.98
N VAL A 12 -2.39 4.34 14.76
CA VAL A 12 -1.23 5.14 15.14
C VAL A 12 -0.68 5.80 13.90
N VAL A 13 -0.71 7.13 13.86
CA VAL A 13 -0.26 7.91 12.71
C VAL A 13 0.89 8.80 13.15
N HIS A 14 2.02 8.71 12.46
CA HIS A 14 3.16 9.57 12.74
C HIS A 14 2.81 11.03 12.47
N GLU A 15 3.32 11.95 13.28
CA GLU A 15 3.01 13.39 13.21
C GLU A 15 3.38 14.05 11.87
N THR A 16 4.35 13.48 11.14
CA THR A 16 4.75 13.98 9.81
C THR A 16 3.98 13.37 8.65
N ALA A 17 3.11 12.37 8.90
CA ALA A 17 2.25 11.82 7.86
C ALA A 17 1.09 12.77 7.54
N PHE A 18 0.66 12.78 6.29
CA PHE A 18 -0.58 13.42 5.86
C PHE A 18 -1.67 12.37 5.67
N VAL A 19 -2.83 12.60 6.25
CA VAL A 19 -4.03 11.80 6.04
C VAL A 19 -5.15 12.73 5.59
N ASP A 20 -5.66 12.51 4.38
CA ASP A 20 -6.78 13.27 3.86
C ASP A 20 -8.01 13.11 4.76
N HIS A 21 -8.77 14.18 4.96
CA HIS A 21 -9.95 14.18 5.84
C HIS A 21 -11.07 13.22 5.38
N THR A 22 -11.10 12.85 4.09
CA THR A 22 -12.05 11.87 3.54
C THR A 22 -11.55 10.42 3.67
N ALA A 23 -10.28 10.21 4.01
CA ALA A 23 -9.74 8.87 4.20
C ALA A 23 -10.27 8.22 5.49
N ILE A 24 -10.38 6.90 5.48
CA ILE A 24 -10.82 6.09 6.63
C ILE A 24 -9.67 5.19 7.06
N LEU A 25 -9.19 5.38 8.30
CA LEU A 25 -8.27 4.48 9.00
C LEU A 25 -9.01 3.85 10.17
N CYS A 26 -9.02 2.52 10.25
CA CYS A 26 -9.77 1.79 11.29
C CYS A 26 -8.93 0.68 11.90
N GLY A 27 -8.84 0.68 13.23
CA GLY A 27 -8.24 -0.41 13.99
C GLY A 27 -6.73 -0.37 14.08
N MET A 28 -6.08 -1.54 14.06
CA MET A 28 -4.64 -1.70 14.25
C MET A 28 -3.86 -1.32 12.98
N VAL A 29 -3.89 -0.03 12.63
CA VAL A 29 -3.16 0.56 11.50
C VAL A 29 -2.00 1.39 12.03
N ILE A 30 -0.81 1.18 11.50
CA ILE A 30 0.41 1.92 11.85
C ILE A 30 0.89 2.65 10.59
N VAL A 31 0.96 3.97 10.67
CA VAL A 31 1.41 4.85 9.57
C VAL A 31 2.70 5.54 10.02
N HIS A 32 3.77 5.29 9.32
CA HIS A 32 5.09 5.86 9.62
C HIS A 32 5.26 7.28 9.07
N GLU A 33 6.47 7.83 9.24
CA GLU A 33 6.80 9.21 8.89
C GLU A 33 6.66 9.50 7.40
N ASN A 34 6.26 10.74 7.10
CA ASN A 34 6.15 11.32 5.77
C ASN A 34 5.22 10.55 4.80
N VAL A 35 4.38 9.66 5.31
CA VAL A 35 3.42 8.93 4.47
C VAL A 35 2.34 9.90 3.97
N PHE A 36 1.97 9.77 2.69
CA PHE A 36 0.79 10.41 2.12
C PHE A 36 -0.37 9.42 2.04
N ILE A 37 -1.51 9.76 2.63
CA ILE A 37 -2.77 9.00 2.47
C ILE A 37 -3.80 9.92 1.83
N GLY A 38 -4.11 9.61 0.56
CA GLY A 38 -4.95 10.42 -0.31
C GLY A 38 -6.46 10.30 -0.04
N PRO A 39 -7.24 11.12 -0.75
CA PRO A 39 -8.69 11.15 -0.64
C PRO A 39 -9.35 9.78 -0.83
N TYR A 40 -10.36 9.50 0.00
CA TYR A 40 -11.17 8.28 -0.06
C TYR A 40 -10.39 6.96 0.11
N ALA A 41 -9.13 6.99 0.53
CA ALA A 41 -8.42 5.78 0.89
C ALA A 41 -9.08 5.12 2.11
N VAL A 42 -9.18 3.78 2.10
CA VAL A 42 -9.77 3.00 3.19
C VAL A 42 -8.76 1.96 3.65
N ILE A 43 -8.28 2.10 4.89
CA ILE A 43 -7.32 1.18 5.51
C ILE A 43 -7.95 0.62 6.78
N ARG A 44 -8.28 -0.68 6.77
CA ARG A 44 -9.01 -1.30 7.87
C ARG A 44 -8.34 -2.58 8.38
N ALA A 45 -7.89 -2.56 9.64
CA ALA A 45 -7.48 -3.71 10.41
C ALA A 45 -8.55 -3.96 11.50
N ASP A 46 -9.62 -4.69 11.15
CA ASP A 46 -10.81 -4.87 11.97
C ASP A 46 -11.36 -6.31 12.00
N GLU A 47 -10.69 -7.25 11.35
CA GLU A 47 -11.00 -8.66 11.46
C GLU A 47 -9.98 -9.38 12.36
N VAL A 48 -10.46 -10.32 13.14
CA VAL A 48 -9.65 -11.19 13.99
C VAL A 48 -9.63 -12.62 13.46
N ASN A 49 -8.60 -13.40 13.84
CA ASN A 49 -8.57 -14.83 13.60
C ASN A 49 -9.53 -15.58 14.53
N ALA A 50 -9.57 -16.90 14.43
CA ALA A 50 -10.43 -17.76 15.27
C ALA A 50 -10.10 -17.69 16.77
N HIS A 51 -8.92 -17.18 17.14
CA HIS A 51 -8.47 -17.03 18.52
C HIS A 51 -8.67 -15.60 19.06
N GLY A 52 -9.18 -14.70 18.24
CA GLY A 52 -9.35 -13.29 18.59
C GLY A 52 -8.10 -12.44 18.38
N ASP A 53 -7.04 -12.96 17.76
CA ASP A 53 -5.81 -12.22 17.47
C ASP A 53 -5.89 -11.48 16.15
N MET A 54 -5.06 -10.44 16.01
CA MET A 54 -4.93 -9.65 14.81
C MET A 54 -3.52 -9.09 14.70
N GLU A 55 -2.98 -9.15 13.47
CA GLU A 55 -1.75 -8.46 13.09
C GLU A 55 -2.06 -7.08 12.53
N PRO A 56 -1.14 -6.12 12.61
CA PRO A 56 -1.36 -4.76 12.12
C PRO A 56 -1.37 -4.68 10.59
N ILE A 57 -1.94 -3.56 10.10
CA ILE A 57 -1.61 -3.03 8.78
C ILE A 57 -0.54 -1.96 8.98
N VAL A 58 0.64 -2.14 8.37
CA VAL A 58 1.79 -1.25 8.52
C VAL A 58 2.09 -0.55 7.20
N ILE A 59 2.19 0.77 7.22
CA ILE A 59 2.59 1.59 6.07
C ILE A 59 3.95 2.22 6.38
N GLY A 60 4.98 1.79 5.66
CA GLY A 60 6.37 2.22 5.83
C GLY A 60 6.60 3.67 5.42
N ALA A 61 7.68 4.23 5.94
CA ALA A 61 8.06 5.63 5.76
C ALA A 61 8.15 6.07 4.30
N ASN A 62 7.83 7.34 4.04
CA ASN A 62 7.90 7.98 2.73
C ASN A 62 7.02 7.32 1.65
N SER A 63 6.13 6.41 2.02
CA SER A 63 5.24 5.74 1.09
C SER A 63 3.98 6.56 0.82
N ASN A 64 3.27 6.23 -0.27
CA ASN A 64 2.03 6.91 -0.59
C ASN A 64 0.92 5.92 -0.93
N ILE A 65 -0.22 6.12 -0.32
CA ILE A 65 -1.46 5.39 -0.52
C ILE A 65 -2.42 6.37 -1.18
N GLN A 66 -2.58 6.25 -2.49
CA GLN A 66 -3.28 7.25 -3.28
C GLN A 66 -4.80 7.11 -3.23
N ASP A 67 -5.49 7.98 -3.97
CA ASP A 67 -6.94 8.16 -3.88
C ASP A 67 -7.71 6.88 -4.12
N GLY A 68 -8.66 6.58 -3.23
CA GLY A 68 -9.56 5.45 -3.35
C GLY A 68 -8.91 4.07 -3.20
N VAL A 69 -7.66 3.99 -2.73
CA VAL A 69 -7.02 2.71 -2.40
C VAL A 69 -7.73 2.04 -1.25
N VAL A 70 -7.91 0.72 -1.33
CA VAL A 70 -8.44 -0.09 -0.23
C VAL A 70 -7.37 -1.05 0.26
N ILE A 71 -7.03 -0.96 1.54
CA ILE A 71 -6.15 -1.92 2.22
C ILE A 71 -6.95 -2.58 3.34
N HIS A 72 -7.06 -3.89 3.28
CA HIS A 72 -7.80 -4.67 4.25
C HIS A 72 -7.08 -5.99 4.56
N SER A 73 -7.31 -6.53 5.73
CA SER A 73 -6.73 -7.81 6.11
C SER A 73 -7.83 -8.81 6.45
N LYS A 74 -7.69 -10.03 5.95
CA LYS A 74 -8.58 -11.14 6.25
C LYS A 74 -8.13 -11.84 7.53
N SER A 75 -9.09 -12.09 8.43
CA SER A 75 -8.88 -12.95 9.60
C SER A 75 -7.63 -12.62 10.42
N GLY A 76 -7.37 -11.35 10.64
CA GLY A 76 -6.27 -10.86 11.45
C GLY A 76 -4.88 -11.05 10.85
N ALA A 77 -4.77 -11.31 9.55
CA ALA A 77 -3.47 -11.49 8.90
C ALA A 77 -2.73 -10.16 8.70
N LEU A 78 -1.40 -10.21 8.66
CA LEU A 78 -0.53 -9.06 8.40
C LEU A 78 -0.75 -8.47 7.01
N VAL A 79 -0.78 -7.14 6.93
CA VAL A 79 -0.47 -6.40 5.71
C VAL A 79 0.69 -5.44 5.99
N SER A 80 1.75 -5.54 5.22
CA SER A 80 2.91 -4.67 5.34
C SER A 80 3.24 -4.03 4.00
N ILE A 81 3.34 -2.70 4.00
CA ILE A 81 3.85 -1.90 2.87
C ILE A 81 5.19 -1.32 3.31
N GLY A 82 6.24 -1.58 2.56
CA GLY A 82 7.60 -1.08 2.82
C GLY A 82 7.76 0.41 2.61
N GLU A 83 8.99 0.88 2.74
CA GLU A 83 9.33 2.29 2.60
C GLU A 83 9.39 2.73 1.14
N ASN A 84 9.19 4.04 0.87
CA ASN A 84 9.29 4.62 -0.47
C ASN A 84 8.46 3.86 -1.52
N THR A 85 7.31 3.33 -1.11
CA THR A 85 6.44 2.49 -1.94
C THR A 85 5.16 3.23 -2.30
N THR A 86 4.75 3.08 -3.55
CA THR A 86 3.51 3.67 -4.08
C THR A 86 2.44 2.60 -4.25
N ILE A 87 1.29 2.79 -3.61
CA ILE A 87 0.04 2.10 -3.94
C ILE A 87 -0.86 3.12 -4.64
N ALA A 88 -0.93 3.01 -5.97
CA ALA A 88 -1.57 4.02 -6.78
C ALA A 88 -3.09 3.89 -6.82
N HIS A 89 -3.75 4.93 -7.34
CA HIS A 89 -5.20 5.16 -7.27
C HIS A 89 -6.05 3.90 -7.50
N ARG A 90 -7.03 3.67 -6.62
CA ARG A 90 -8.03 2.60 -6.68
C ARG A 90 -7.47 1.18 -6.65
N SER A 91 -6.22 1.00 -6.26
CA SER A 91 -5.68 -0.34 -6.06
C SER A 91 -6.23 -0.98 -4.78
N ILE A 92 -6.25 -2.30 -4.76
CA ILE A 92 -6.69 -3.10 -3.61
C ILE A 92 -5.50 -3.92 -3.13
N VAL A 93 -5.20 -3.84 -1.84
CA VAL A 93 -4.24 -4.73 -1.16
C VAL A 93 -4.99 -5.49 -0.07
N HIS A 94 -5.11 -6.79 -0.24
CA HIS A 94 -5.86 -7.62 0.69
C HIS A 94 -4.98 -8.73 1.29
N GLY A 95 -4.82 -8.68 2.60
CA GLY A 95 -3.94 -9.59 3.33
C GLY A 95 -4.44 -11.05 3.44
N PRO A 96 -3.49 -11.98 3.75
CA PRO A 96 -2.09 -11.68 4.07
C PRO A 96 -1.33 -11.13 2.86
N CYS A 97 -0.63 -10.00 3.03
CA CYS A 97 0.09 -9.39 1.91
C CYS A 97 1.32 -8.61 2.40
N THR A 98 2.46 -8.84 1.76
CA THR A 98 3.67 -8.07 1.99
C THR A 98 4.11 -7.40 0.70
N VAL A 99 4.22 -6.08 0.72
CA VAL A 99 4.79 -5.28 -0.36
C VAL A 99 6.08 -4.67 0.18
N GLY A 100 7.18 -4.92 -0.49
CA GLY A 100 8.51 -4.45 -0.12
C GLY A 100 8.70 -2.94 -0.27
N SER A 101 9.94 -2.52 -0.18
CA SER A 101 10.35 -1.12 -0.33
C SER A 101 10.64 -0.78 -1.79
N PHE A 102 10.47 0.50 -2.15
CA PHE A 102 10.69 1.01 -3.52
C PHE A 102 9.83 0.31 -4.57
N VAL A 103 8.66 -0.18 -4.17
CA VAL A 103 7.70 -0.84 -5.06
C VAL A 103 6.73 0.17 -5.64
N PHE A 104 6.39 0.00 -6.91
CA PHE A 104 5.28 0.72 -7.54
C PHE A 104 4.14 -0.24 -7.88
N VAL A 105 2.96 0.01 -7.32
CA VAL A 105 1.72 -0.69 -7.65
C VAL A 105 0.81 0.29 -8.39
N GLY A 106 0.59 0.04 -9.68
CA GLY A 106 -0.15 0.90 -10.59
C GLY A 106 -1.67 0.85 -10.40
N PHE A 107 -2.36 1.80 -11.02
CA PHE A 107 -3.79 2.05 -10.87
C PHE A 107 -4.67 0.81 -11.05
N ASN A 108 -5.74 0.69 -10.25
CA ASN A 108 -6.75 -0.38 -10.34
C ASN A 108 -6.17 -1.81 -10.24
N SER A 109 -4.99 -1.98 -9.63
CA SER A 109 -4.40 -3.30 -9.45
C SER A 109 -4.91 -3.97 -8.17
N VAL A 110 -4.92 -5.30 -8.16
CA VAL A 110 -5.33 -6.11 -7.01
C VAL A 110 -4.16 -6.97 -6.58
N LEU A 111 -3.76 -6.83 -5.32
CA LEU A 111 -2.81 -7.67 -4.63
C LEU A 111 -3.57 -8.48 -3.57
N TYR A 112 -3.61 -9.80 -3.73
CA TYR A 112 -4.32 -10.69 -2.83
C TYR A 112 -3.44 -11.86 -2.43
N ASP A 113 -3.27 -12.10 -1.14
CA ASP A 113 -2.51 -13.22 -0.58
C ASP A 113 -1.13 -13.38 -1.24
N CYS A 114 -0.34 -12.31 -1.29
CA CYS A 114 0.88 -12.29 -2.09
C CYS A 114 2.04 -11.57 -1.41
N VAL A 115 3.24 -11.79 -1.95
CA VAL A 115 4.45 -11.06 -1.59
C VAL A 115 5.00 -10.38 -2.84
N VAL A 116 5.25 -9.08 -2.76
CA VAL A 116 5.93 -8.31 -3.80
C VAL A 116 7.23 -7.80 -3.20
N HIS A 117 8.37 -8.31 -3.68
CA HIS A 117 9.69 -7.92 -3.15
C HIS A 117 10.11 -6.54 -3.64
N ASP A 118 11.20 -6.04 -3.04
CA ASP A 118 11.73 -4.70 -3.24
C ASP A 118 12.00 -4.36 -4.71
N HIS A 119 11.87 -3.08 -5.05
CA HIS A 119 12.10 -2.56 -6.40
C HIS A 119 11.24 -3.20 -7.51
N ALA A 120 10.23 -3.98 -7.18
CA ALA A 120 9.32 -4.51 -8.18
C ALA A 120 8.34 -3.42 -8.67
N VAL A 121 7.95 -3.54 -9.93
CA VAL A 121 6.96 -2.66 -10.56
C VAL A 121 5.78 -3.48 -11.04
N VAL A 122 4.63 -3.29 -10.45
CA VAL A 122 3.35 -3.82 -10.90
C VAL A 122 2.62 -2.69 -11.62
N ARG A 123 2.42 -2.81 -12.94
CA ARG A 123 1.74 -1.76 -13.71
C ARG A 123 0.23 -1.78 -13.49
N HIS A 124 -0.50 -1.04 -14.31
CA HIS A 124 -1.92 -0.77 -14.11
C HIS A 124 -2.82 -1.97 -14.38
N SER A 125 -3.90 -2.10 -13.62
CA SER A 125 -4.96 -3.11 -13.81
C SER A 125 -4.42 -4.56 -13.76
N CYS A 126 -3.40 -4.79 -12.94
CA CYS A 126 -2.84 -6.12 -12.71
C CYS A 126 -3.59 -6.83 -11.58
N VAL A 127 -3.56 -8.17 -11.62
CA VAL A 127 -4.04 -9.02 -10.52
C VAL A 127 -2.91 -9.95 -10.11
N ILE A 128 -2.43 -9.81 -8.87
CA ILE A 128 -1.47 -10.72 -8.24
C ILE A 128 -2.24 -11.52 -7.20
N ASP A 129 -2.35 -12.84 -7.43
CA ASP A 129 -3.20 -13.73 -6.65
C ASP A 129 -2.38 -14.93 -6.15
N GLY A 130 -2.12 -14.99 -4.85
CA GLY A 130 -1.42 -16.08 -4.18
C GLY A 130 0.03 -16.28 -4.65
N ARG A 131 0.74 -15.22 -5.06
CA ARG A 131 2.06 -15.37 -5.71
C ARG A 131 3.12 -14.45 -5.10
N VAL A 132 4.37 -14.92 -5.15
CA VAL A 132 5.56 -14.10 -4.82
C VAL A 132 6.10 -13.48 -6.10
N ILE A 133 6.16 -12.15 -6.16
CA ILE A 133 6.84 -11.39 -7.22
C ILE A 133 8.26 -11.10 -6.73
N PRO A 134 9.30 -11.63 -7.40
CA PRO A 134 10.68 -11.42 -6.98
C PRO A 134 11.12 -9.96 -7.13
N GLU A 135 12.22 -9.63 -6.44
CA GLU A 135 12.85 -8.32 -6.51
C GLU A 135 13.16 -7.89 -7.96
N ARG A 136 12.89 -6.62 -8.27
CA ARG A 136 13.16 -6.00 -9.58
C ARG A 136 12.45 -6.67 -10.75
N PHE A 137 11.33 -7.35 -10.51
CA PHE A 137 10.46 -7.84 -11.57
C PHE A 137 9.45 -6.78 -12.00
N TYR A 138 9.17 -6.76 -13.29
CA TYR A 138 8.20 -5.86 -13.89
C TYR A 138 6.98 -6.65 -14.37
N VAL A 139 5.82 -6.34 -13.83
CA VAL A 139 4.54 -6.92 -14.25
C VAL A 139 3.84 -5.93 -15.18
N PRO A 140 3.74 -6.22 -16.49
CA PRO A 140 3.08 -5.33 -17.46
C PRO A 140 1.61 -5.07 -17.14
N SER A 141 1.07 -3.95 -17.61
CA SER A 141 -0.34 -3.62 -17.42
C SER A 141 -1.28 -4.73 -17.90
N SER A 142 -2.40 -4.90 -17.18
CA SER A 142 -3.44 -5.89 -17.47
C SER A 142 -2.97 -7.35 -17.38
N THR A 143 -1.89 -7.60 -16.63
CA THR A 143 -1.37 -8.95 -16.41
C THR A 143 -2.02 -9.58 -15.19
N LYS A 144 -2.43 -10.85 -15.31
CA LYS A 144 -2.80 -11.69 -14.17
C LYS A 144 -1.64 -12.62 -13.84
N VAL A 145 -1.18 -12.58 -12.58
CA VAL A 145 -0.13 -13.46 -12.05
C VAL A 145 -0.72 -14.30 -10.92
N ASN A 146 -0.65 -15.61 -11.07
CA ASN A 146 -1.10 -16.59 -10.07
C ASN A 146 -0.17 -17.81 -10.04
N HIS A 147 -0.55 -18.87 -9.33
CA HIS A 147 0.26 -20.07 -9.20
C HIS A 147 0.62 -20.75 -10.54
N ALA A 148 -0.20 -20.59 -11.58
CA ALA A 148 0.06 -21.17 -12.91
C ALA A 148 0.98 -20.28 -13.76
N THR A 149 1.32 -19.07 -13.34
CA THR A 149 2.13 -18.14 -14.10
C THR A 149 3.61 -18.53 -14.06
N ASP A 150 4.24 -18.67 -15.21
CA ASP A 150 5.69 -18.78 -15.31
C ASP A 150 6.33 -17.39 -15.17
N LEU A 151 6.92 -17.13 -14.01
CA LEU A 151 7.57 -15.85 -13.72
C LEU A 151 8.77 -15.55 -14.60
N ALA A 152 9.41 -16.56 -15.21
CA ALA A 152 10.52 -16.33 -16.13
C ALA A 152 10.12 -15.57 -17.40
N THR A 153 8.82 -15.52 -17.70
CA THR A 153 8.29 -14.74 -18.83
C THR A 153 8.12 -13.26 -18.52
N LEU A 154 8.18 -12.86 -17.25
CA LEU A 154 8.07 -11.46 -16.87
C LEU A 154 9.40 -10.72 -17.06
N PRO A 155 9.38 -9.51 -17.62
CA PRO A 155 10.59 -8.70 -17.78
C PRO A 155 11.13 -8.21 -16.44
N ARG A 156 12.33 -7.65 -16.48
CA ARG A 156 12.94 -6.94 -15.35
C ARG A 156 12.60 -5.45 -15.39
N VAL A 157 12.63 -4.82 -14.24
CA VAL A 157 12.49 -3.36 -14.11
C VAL A 157 13.62 -2.68 -14.89
N THR A 158 13.27 -1.71 -15.72
CA THR A 158 14.20 -0.85 -16.45
C THR A 158 14.52 0.40 -15.64
N ALA A 159 15.66 1.06 -15.93
CA ALA A 159 16.00 2.34 -15.31
C ALA A 159 14.86 3.37 -15.45
N ALA A 160 14.25 3.47 -16.62
CA ALA A 160 13.13 4.40 -16.84
C ALA A 160 11.89 4.09 -15.98
N ALA A 161 11.64 2.81 -15.69
CA ALA A 161 10.54 2.44 -14.79
C ALA A 161 10.87 2.71 -13.32
N GLU A 162 12.13 2.59 -12.94
CA GLU A 162 12.64 2.93 -11.61
C GLU A 162 12.58 4.44 -11.39
N ASP A 163 13.12 5.24 -12.32
CA ASP A 163 13.07 6.71 -12.31
C ASP A 163 11.62 7.22 -12.18
N PHE A 164 10.68 6.63 -12.93
CA PHE A 164 9.27 6.96 -12.84
C PHE A 164 8.71 6.68 -11.44
N SER A 165 9.03 5.53 -10.85
CA SER A 165 8.56 5.16 -9.51
C SER A 165 9.07 6.13 -8.45
N GLU A 166 10.34 6.52 -8.53
CA GLU A 166 10.95 7.50 -7.63
C GLU A 166 10.35 8.88 -7.79
N ASP A 167 10.05 9.33 -9.02
CA ASP A 167 9.37 10.60 -9.29
C ASP A 167 7.99 10.65 -8.64
N VAL A 168 7.23 9.56 -8.69
CA VAL A 168 5.93 9.47 -8.03
C VAL A 168 6.07 9.60 -6.52
N VAL A 169 7.02 8.90 -5.91
CA VAL A 169 7.30 9.00 -4.46
C VAL A 169 7.66 10.44 -4.10
N ARG A 170 8.61 11.05 -4.81
CA ARG A 170 9.05 12.44 -4.56
C ARG A 170 7.90 13.43 -4.64
N THR A 171 7.04 13.30 -5.65
CA THR A 171 5.86 14.15 -5.84
C THR A 171 4.89 14.01 -4.66
N ASN A 172 4.59 12.81 -4.22
CA ASN A 172 3.67 12.57 -3.11
C ASN A 172 4.25 13.00 -1.75
N LEU A 173 5.55 12.88 -1.55
CA LEU A 173 6.24 13.46 -0.38
C LEU A 173 6.09 14.98 -0.33
N GLN A 174 6.19 15.66 -1.47
CA GLN A 174 5.96 17.10 -1.54
C GLN A 174 4.50 17.43 -1.24
N LEU A 175 3.54 16.70 -1.81
CA LEU A 175 2.11 16.89 -1.52
C LEU A 175 1.80 16.68 -0.03
N ALA A 176 2.37 15.64 0.61
CA ALA A 176 2.19 15.42 2.04
C ALA A 176 2.61 16.63 2.88
N ARG A 177 3.76 17.21 2.56
CA ARG A 177 4.27 18.42 3.25
C ARG A 177 3.39 19.63 3.02
N ASP A 178 2.97 19.87 1.78
CA ASP A 178 2.17 21.02 1.40
C ASP A 178 0.78 20.98 1.99
N TYR A 179 0.10 19.83 1.95
CA TYR A 179 -1.22 19.67 2.57
C TYR A 179 -1.16 19.76 4.10
N ARG A 180 -0.12 19.22 4.75
CA ARG A 180 0.06 19.39 6.19
C ARG A 180 0.25 20.86 6.58
N ARG A 181 1.01 21.61 5.78
CA ARG A 181 1.16 23.05 6.01
C ARG A 181 -0.20 23.75 5.98
N ILE A 182 -1.02 23.47 4.95
CA ILE A 182 -2.37 24.03 4.84
C ILE A 182 -3.26 23.63 6.01
N GLN A 183 -3.21 22.37 6.45
CA GLN A 183 -4.00 21.93 7.62
C GLN A 183 -3.64 22.63 8.92
N ASN A 184 -2.40 23.09 9.07
CA ASN A 184 -1.93 23.79 10.27
C ASN A 184 -2.19 25.32 10.20
N GLU A 185 -2.64 25.85 9.08
CA GLU A 185 -3.00 27.27 8.90
C GLU A 185 -4.45 27.57 9.30
N PHE A 186 -5.26 26.53 9.52
CA PHE A 186 -6.69 26.60 9.94
C PHE A 186 -6.96 25.85 11.24
#